data_99743ed80f63ea577ecbf7a5397e446e
#
_entry.id   99743ed80f63ea577ecbf7a5397e446e
#
_cell.length_a   1.000
_cell.length_b   1.000
_cell.length_c   1.000
_cell.angle_alpha   90.00
_cell.angle_beta   90.00
_cell.angle_gamma   90.00
#
_symmetry.space_group_name_H-M   'P 1'
#
loop_
_entity.id
_entity.type
_entity.pdbx_description
1 polymer ?
#
loop_
_entity_poly.entity_id
_entity_poly.type
_entity_poly.pdbx_seq_one_letter_code
_entity_poly.pdbx_strand_id
1 'polypeptide(L)'
;MDYSSIQDFHNALHDTELFATIRPHYIEGLCRTTHFAECRAVVESCDVLLHALITNKAMALAERAYAILHGERGELIGNFTILHRELNSHTSIILEDIPQGEPLESAMLTMSQDKLLSGLKEFEERMRRADISHNNLRKQNIVVDRNGYWHPIRLYYTTIGYGGDSRELETLCAEIKRVAPVDDCLNEPLSAYRTEYIPLREGLRRTVTKEGVGFTDEEGNMVIAPRYAWASDFDEGRAMVMTAEK
;
A
#
# COMPACT_ATOMS: atom_id res chain seq x y z
N MET A 1 -9.01 4.89 -29.03
CA MET A 1 -9.91 3.87 -28.43
C MET A 1 -10.52 4.48 -27.20
N ASP A 2 -11.82 4.41 -27.08
CA ASP A 2 -12.49 4.85 -25.87
C ASP A 2 -12.50 3.62 -24.94
N TYR A 3 -11.77 3.69 -23.81
CA TYR A 3 -11.77 2.59 -22.83
C TYR A 3 -13.12 2.57 -22.13
N SER A 4 -14.12 2.07 -22.84
CA SER A 4 -15.51 2.05 -22.36
C SER A 4 -15.71 1.08 -21.20
N SER A 5 -14.83 0.09 -21.06
CA SER A 5 -14.87 -0.89 -19.96
C SER A 5 -13.52 -1.05 -19.26
N ILE A 6 -13.57 -1.59 -18.05
CA ILE A 6 -12.36 -1.97 -17.30
C ILE A 6 -11.58 -3.05 -18.02
N GLN A 7 -12.27 -3.92 -18.76
CA GLN A 7 -11.66 -5.01 -19.53
C GLN A 7 -10.84 -4.47 -20.72
N ASP A 8 -11.33 -3.44 -21.40
CA ASP A 8 -10.58 -2.81 -22.51
C ASP A 8 -9.29 -2.17 -21.98
N PHE A 9 -9.36 -1.54 -20.82
CA PHE A 9 -8.18 -0.97 -20.16
C PHE A 9 -7.21 -2.07 -19.71
N HIS A 10 -7.72 -3.14 -19.09
CA HIS A 10 -6.91 -4.29 -18.69
C HIS A 10 -6.16 -4.90 -19.90
N ASN A 11 -6.85 -5.13 -20.99
CA ASN A 11 -6.24 -5.67 -22.19
C ASN A 11 -5.14 -4.74 -22.74
N ALA A 12 -5.38 -3.43 -22.72
CA ALA A 12 -4.41 -2.45 -23.18
C ALA A 12 -3.16 -2.39 -22.27
N LEU A 13 -3.31 -2.55 -20.97
CA LEU A 13 -2.16 -2.58 -20.04
C LEU A 13 -1.23 -3.78 -20.27
N HIS A 14 -1.77 -4.91 -20.72
CA HIS A 14 -0.98 -6.12 -21.00
C HIS A 14 -0.33 -6.13 -22.38
N ASP A 15 -0.67 -5.18 -23.24
CA ASP A 15 -0.04 -5.01 -24.55
C ASP A 15 1.01 -3.88 -24.49
N THR A 16 2.25 -4.27 -24.23
CA THR A 16 3.36 -3.32 -24.06
C THR A 16 3.66 -2.47 -25.30
N GLU A 17 3.24 -2.91 -26.49
CA GLU A 17 3.41 -2.16 -27.73
C GLU A 17 2.50 -0.92 -27.81
N LEU A 18 1.45 -0.90 -27.00
CA LEU A 18 0.57 0.25 -26.91
C LEU A 18 1.13 1.42 -26.10
N PHE A 19 2.23 1.22 -25.36
CA PHE A 19 2.90 2.26 -24.58
C PHE A 19 4.00 2.92 -25.41
N ALA A 20 4.08 4.24 -25.36
CA ALA A 20 5.05 5.01 -26.11
C ALA A 20 6.47 4.90 -25.49
N THR A 21 6.59 5.07 -24.19
CA THR A 21 7.89 5.20 -23.51
C THR A 21 8.13 4.17 -22.41
N ILE A 22 7.12 3.81 -21.63
CA ILE A 22 7.26 2.85 -20.52
C ILE A 22 6.89 1.43 -20.93
N ARG A 23 7.34 0.46 -20.13
CA ARG A 23 6.99 -0.97 -20.30
C ARG A 23 6.59 -1.53 -18.95
N PRO A 24 5.30 -1.41 -18.58
CA PRO A 24 4.83 -1.89 -17.29
C PRO A 24 4.78 -3.43 -17.25
N HIS A 25 5.15 -3.98 -16.09
CA HIS A 25 5.10 -5.41 -15.79
C HIS A 25 4.36 -5.63 -14.46
N TYR A 26 3.98 -6.87 -14.17
CA TYR A 26 3.35 -7.28 -12.89
C TYR A 26 2.16 -6.40 -12.51
N ILE A 27 1.23 -6.23 -13.45
CA ILE A 27 0.06 -5.37 -13.29
C ILE A 27 -0.94 -6.03 -12.35
N GLU A 28 -1.31 -5.32 -11.28
CA GLU A 28 -2.26 -5.79 -10.26
C GLU A 28 -3.17 -4.67 -9.74
N GLY A 29 -4.22 -5.04 -9.01
CA GLY A 29 -5.08 -4.09 -8.32
C GLY A 29 -5.84 -3.15 -9.24
N LEU A 30 -6.21 -3.62 -10.44
CA LEU A 30 -6.89 -2.80 -11.44
C LEU A 30 -8.24 -2.31 -10.92
N CYS A 31 -8.42 -1.00 -10.89
CA CYS A 31 -9.70 -0.38 -10.58
C CYS A 31 -10.02 0.78 -11.54
N ARG A 32 -11.29 1.13 -11.64
CA ARG A 32 -11.77 2.23 -12.47
C ARG A 32 -12.74 3.11 -11.71
N THR A 33 -12.51 4.41 -11.80
CA THR A 33 -13.43 5.47 -11.38
C THR A 33 -14.02 6.16 -12.62
N THR A 34 -14.84 7.19 -12.43
CA THR A 34 -15.37 8.01 -13.54
C THR A 34 -14.24 8.72 -14.32
N HIS A 35 -13.13 9.05 -13.68
CA HIS A 35 -12.09 9.91 -14.24
C HIS A 35 -10.76 9.20 -14.48
N PHE A 36 -10.48 8.15 -13.74
CA PHE A 36 -9.22 7.43 -13.74
C PHE A 36 -9.44 5.93 -13.85
N ALA A 37 -8.53 5.25 -14.53
CA ALA A 37 -8.30 3.82 -14.32
C ALA A 37 -6.91 3.66 -13.76
N GLU A 38 -6.75 2.92 -12.66
CA GLU A 38 -5.48 2.78 -11.96
C GLU A 38 -5.12 1.33 -11.74
N CYS A 39 -3.83 1.06 -11.67
CA CYS A 39 -3.26 -0.22 -11.26
C CYS A 39 -1.90 -0.01 -10.61
N ARG A 40 -1.42 -1.04 -9.91
CA ARG A 40 -0.01 -1.16 -9.56
C ARG A 40 0.73 -1.85 -10.69
N ALA A 41 1.96 -1.46 -10.91
CA ALA A 41 2.84 -2.08 -11.89
C ALA A 41 4.30 -1.91 -11.48
N VAL A 42 5.20 -2.62 -12.16
CA VAL A 42 6.64 -2.40 -12.08
C VAL A 42 7.09 -1.76 -13.40
N VAL A 43 7.76 -0.63 -13.30
CA VAL A 43 8.39 0.07 -14.43
C VAL A 43 9.85 0.32 -14.10
N GLU A 44 10.77 -0.13 -14.95
CA GLU A 44 12.22 0.01 -14.74
C GLU A 44 12.70 -0.47 -13.34
N SER A 45 12.11 -1.56 -12.84
CA SER A 45 12.36 -2.14 -11.52
C SER A 45 11.85 -1.32 -10.32
N CYS A 46 11.03 -0.31 -10.54
CA CYS A 46 10.35 0.47 -9.50
C CYS A 46 8.87 0.08 -9.42
N ASP A 47 8.37 -0.07 -8.19
CA ASP A 47 6.93 -0.21 -7.94
C ASP A 47 6.25 1.15 -8.15
N VAL A 48 5.22 1.16 -9.00
CA VAL A 48 4.53 2.39 -9.37
C VAL A 48 3.01 2.24 -9.34
N LEU A 49 2.33 3.37 -9.16
CA LEU A 49 0.92 3.52 -9.50
C LEU A 49 0.81 4.12 -10.91
N LEU A 50 0.09 3.44 -11.77
CA LEU A 50 -0.31 3.95 -13.10
C LEU A 50 -1.74 4.43 -13.03
N HIS A 51 -2.00 5.69 -13.39
CA HIS A 51 -3.34 6.24 -13.49
C HIS A 51 -3.59 6.73 -14.92
N ALA A 52 -4.37 5.99 -15.68
CA ALA A 52 -4.81 6.45 -16.99
C ALA A 52 -5.87 7.55 -16.83
N LEU A 53 -5.66 8.66 -17.52
CA LEU A 53 -6.52 9.84 -17.48
C LEU A 53 -7.64 9.68 -18.51
N ILE A 54 -8.83 9.22 -18.06
CA ILE A 54 -9.93 8.85 -18.95
C ILE A 54 -10.71 10.08 -19.44
N THR A 55 -10.68 11.19 -18.71
CA THR A 55 -11.46 12.39 -19.03
C THR A 55 -10.60 13.64 -19.04
N ASN A 56 -11.06 14.69 -19.72
CA ASN A 56 -10.42 16.01 -19.67
C ASN A 56 -10.39 16.60 -18.25
N LYS A 57 -11.36 16.24 -17.41
CA LYS A 57 -11.34 16.64 -15.99
C LYS A 57 -10.22 15.99 -15.23
N ALA A 58 -9.94 14.72 -15.49
CA ALA A 58 -8.79 14.02 -14.91
C ALA A 58 -7.47 14.70 -15.30
N MET A 59 -7.32 15.06 -16.58
CA MET A 59 -6.15 15.77 -17.07
C MET A 59 -5.98 17.12 -16.37
N ALA A 60 -7.02 17.93 -16.29
CA ALA A 60 -6.96 19.23 -15.64
C ALA A 60 -6.62 19.12 -14.13
N LEU A 61 -7.11 18.08 -13.44
CA LEU A 61 -6.76 17.80 -12.04
C LEU A 61 -5.27 17.44 -11.93
N ALA A 62 -4.80 16.53 -12.78
CA ALA A 62 -3.41 16.07 -12.77
C ALA A 62 -2.43 17.21 -13.08
N GLU A 63 -2.68 18.00 -14.11
CA GLU A 63 -1.82 19.14 -14.50
C GLU A 63 -1.75 20.20 -13.40
N ARG A 64 -2.89 20.49 -12.74
CA ARG A 64 -2.91 21.42 -11.61
C ARG A 64 -2.11 20.89 -10.42
N ALA A 65 -2.31 19.64 -10.02
CA ALA A 65 -1.57 19.04 -8.92
C ALA A 65 -0.07 18.92 -9.25
N TYR A 66 0.27 18.56 -10.47
CA TYR A 66 1.66 18.53 -10.97
C TYR A 66 2.34 19.89 -10.82
N ALA A 67 1.68 20.96 -11.26
CA ALA A 67 2.21 22.32 -11.14
C ALA A 67 2.40 22.75 -9.67
N ILE A 68 1.53 22.31 -8.75
CA ILE A 68 1.65 22.58 -7.31
C ILE A 68 2.83 21.83 -6.70
N LEU A 69 3.01 20.56 -7.06
CA LEU A 69 4.03 19.68 -6.49
C LEU A 69 5.38 19.78 -7.19
N HIS A 70 5.50 20.63 -8.20
CA HIS A 70 6.80 20.86 -8.82
C HIS A 70 7.70 21.71 -7.91
N GLY A 71 8.95 21.26 -7.68
CA GLY A 71 9.92 21.93 -6.82
C GLY A 71 9.79 21.58 -5.32
N GLU A 72 10.03 22.55 -4.44
CA GLU A 72 10.14 22.33 -2.98
C GLU A 72 8.95 21.62 -2.33
N ARG A 73 7.72 21.84 -2.82
CA ARG A 73 6.54 21.15 -2.30
C ARG A 73 6.58 19.66 -2.58
N GLY A 74 7.02 19.28 -3.78
CA GLY A 74 7.21 17.88 -4.16
C GLY A 74 8.31 17.19 -3.36
N GLU A 75 9.39 17.91 -3.02
CA GLU A 75 10.45 17.38 -2.15
C GLU A 75 9.92 17.07 -0.74
N LEU A 76 8.98 17.85 -0.23
CA LEU A 76 8.40 17.67 1.09
C LEU A 76 7.36 16.55 1.14
N ILE A 77 6.55 16.40 0.11
CA ILE A 77 5.34 15.57 0.14
C ILE A 77 5.44 14.36 -0.77
N GLY A 78 6.04 14.52 -1.93
CA GLY A 78 6.09 13.58 -3.04
C GLY A 78 5.66 14.24 -4.34
N ASN A 79 5.94 13.58 -5.44
CA ASN A 79 5.59 14.04 -6.78
C ASN A 79 5.16 12.87 -7.66
N PHE A 80 4.74 13.18 -8.88
CA PHE A 80 4.44 12.22 -9.92
C PHE A 80 4.80 12.80 -11.29
N THR A 81 4.84 11.97 -12.30
CA THR A 81 5.09 12.39 -13.69
C THR A 81 3.83 12.21 -14.53
N ILE A 82 3.57 13.15 -15.44
CA ILE A 82 2.52 13.00 -16.45
C ILE A 82 3.17 12.62 -17.78
N LEU A 83 2.87 11.42 -18.25
CA LEU A 83 3.29 10.93 -19.55
C LEU A 83 2.15 11.20 -20.54
N HIS A 84 2.35 12.19 -21.40
CA HIS A 84 1.33 12.59 -22.37
C HIS A 84 1.20 11.60 -23.52
N ARG A 85 -0.03 11.19 -23.85
CA ARG A 85 -0.35 10.27 -24.95
C ARG A 85 0.42 8.94 -24.87
N GLU A 86 0.69 8.50 -23.67
CA GLU A 86 1.54 7.33 -23.40
C GLU A 86 0.90 6.02 -23.83
N LEU A 87 -0.40 5.85 -23.61
CA LEU A 87 -1.13 4.65 -23.96
C LEU A 87 -1.97 4.87 -25.23
N ASN A 88 -1.77 4.02 -26.23
CA ASN A 88 -2.44 4.09 -27.55
C ASN A 88 -2.25 5.43 -28.28
N SER A 89 -1.22 6.20 -27.98
CA SER A 89 -0.98 7.54 -28.53
C SER A 89 -2.10 8.57 -28.26
N HIS A 90 -3.03 8.24 -27.32
CA HIS A 90 -4.18 9.10 -27.03
C HIS A 90 -4.36 9.32 -25.53
N THR A 91 -4.14 8.32 -24.69
CA THR A 91 -4.38 8.40 -23.25
C THR A 91 -3.10 8.79 -22.52
N SER A 92 -3.16 9.86 -21.76
CA SER A 92 -2.07 10.24 -20.87
C SER A 92 -2.14 9.44 -19.57
N ILE A 93 -0.98 9.20 -18.97
CA ILE A 93 -0.82 8.42 -17.74
C ILE A 93 -0.10 9.26 -16.71
N ILE A 94 -0.57 9.20 -15.46
CA ILE A 94 0.23 9.55 -14.30
C ILE A 94 1.07 8.34 -13.93
N LEU A 95 2.36 8.55 -13.78
CA LEU A 95 3.31 7.62 -13.19
C LEU A 95 3.72 8.16 -11.82
N GLU A 96 3.37 7.44 -10.77
CA GLU A 96 3.64 7.82 -9.39
C GLU A 96 4.40 6.69 -8.69
N ASP A 97 5.59 6.97 -8.18
CA ASP A 97 6.40 5.98 -7.46
C ASP A 97 5.69 5.59 -6.16
N ILE A 98 5.66 4.29 -5.86
CA ILE A 98 5.17 3.80 -4.57
C ILE A 98 6.34 3.82 -3.58
N PRO A 99 6.26 4.61 -2.50
CA PRO A 99 7.30 4.63 -1.46
C PRO A 99 7.48 3.26 -0.82
N GLN A 100 8.71 2.95 -0.42
CA GLN A 100 8.97 1.71 0.32
C GLN A 100 8.32 1.76 1.71
N GLY A 101 7.50 0.77 2.00
CA GLY A 101 6.75 0.70 3.26
C GLY A 101 5.51 -0.17 3.12
N GLU A 102 4.61 -0.01 4.05
CA GLU A 102 3.32 -0.71 4.05
C GLU A 102 2.16 0.30 4.12
N PRO A 103 0.97 -0.05 3.59
CA PRO A 103 -0.20 0.80 3.75
C PRO A 103 -0.45 1.10 5.23
N LEU A 104 -0.93 2.31 5.56
CA LEU A 104 -1.20 2.70 6.95
C LEU A 104 -2.12 1.71 7.67
N GLU A 105 -3.06 1.09 6.97
CA GLU A 105 -3.94 0.06 7.54
C GLU A 105 -3.15 -1.15 8.06
N SER A 106 -2.12 -1.58 7.36
CA SER A 106 -1.20 -2.65 7.81
C SER A 106 -0.28 -2.15 8.93
N ALA A 107 0.28 -0.95 8.78
CA ALA A 107 1.15 -0.34 9.78
C ALA A 107 0.45 -0.17 11.13
N MET A 108 -0.85 0.10 11.16
CA MET A 108 -1.65 0.15 12.39
C MET A 108 -1.71 -1.19 13.14
N LEU A 109 -1.40 -2.30 12.50
CA LEU A 109 -1.37 -3.63 13.12
C LEU A 109 0.05 -4.07 13.54
N THR A 110 1.08 -3.41 13.01
CA THR A 110 2.48 -3.85 13.12
C THR A 110 3.38 -2.86 13.86
N MET A 111 3.00 -1.58 13.90
CA MET A 111 3.79 -0.52 14.53
C MET A 111 3.16 -0.04 15.83
N SER A 112 4.00 0.49 16.74
CA SER A 112 3.52 1.09 17.98
C SER A 112 2.68 2.34 17.71
N GLN A 113 1.70 2.56 18.58
CA GLN A 113 0.80 3.71 18.52
C GLN A 113 1.58 5.04 18.56
N ASP A 114 2.58 5.14 19.42
CA ASP A 114 3.41 6.34 19.57
C ASP A 114 4.18 6.66 18.29
N LYS A 115 4.70 5.63 17.62
CA LYS A 115 5.40 5.78 16.34
C LYS A 115 4.47 6.28 15.24
N LEU A 116 3.26 5.71 15.16
CA LEU A 116 2.25 6.15 14.18
C LEU A 116 1.77 7.58 14.45
N LEU A 117 1.53 7.95 15.71
CA LEU A 117 1.12 9.31 16.09
C LEU A 117 2.25 10.34 15.87
N SER A 118 3.50 9.94 16.09
CA SER A 118 4.65 10.79 15.77
C SER A 118 4.75 11.02 14.24
N GLY A 119 4.58 9.97 13.45
CA GLY A 119 4.56 10.07 11.99
C GLY A 119 3.41 10.92 11.47
N LEU A 120 2.21 10.80 12.06
CA LEU A 120 1.06 11.65 11.73
C LEU A 120 1.38 13.14 11.97
N LYS A 121 1.94 13.45 13.12
CA LYS A 121 2.29 14.84 13.47
C LYS A 121 3.36 15.43 12.55
N GLU A 122 4.35 14.63 12.19
CA GLU A 122 5.41 15.03 11.26
C GLU A 122 4.83 15.25 9.85
N PHE A 123 3.96 14.36 9.40
CA PHE A 123 3.27 14.47 8.12
C PHE A 123 2.40 15.73 8.04
N GLU A 124 1.62 16.00 9.08
CA GLU A 124 0.80 17.22 9.19
C GLU A 124 1.66 18.48 9.10
N GLU A 125 2.83 18.51 9.78
CA GLU A 125 3.77 19.63 9.71
C GLU A 125 4.34 19.83 8.31
N ARG A 126 4.66 18.74 7.58
CA ARG A 126 5.12 18.83 6.18
C ARG A 126 4.03 19.40 5.27
N MET A 127 2.78 18.94 5.40
CA MET A 127 1.65 19.47 4.63
C MET A 127 1.43 20.95 4.91
N ARG A 128 1.54 21.37 6.17
CA ARG A 128 1.44 22.78 6.58
C ARG A 128 2.57 23.63 6.01
N ARG A 129 3.82 23.15 6.05
CA ARG A 129 4.97 23.85 5.48
C ARG A 129 4.89 23.96 3.95
N ALA A 130 4.37 22.94 3.29
CA ALA A 130 4.12 22.95 1.87
C ALA A 130 2.92 23.79 1.47
N ASP A 131 2.09 24.22 2.42
CA ASP A 131 0.82 24.93 2.20
C ASP A 131 -0.06 24.21 1.18
N ILE A 132 -0.36 22.93 1.47
CA ILE A 132 -1.20 22.10 0.61
C ILE A 132 -2.23 21.29 1.39
N SER A 133 -3.25 20.84 0.67
CA SER A 133 -4.17 19.80 1.08
C SER A 133 -4.17 18.68 0.05
N HIS A 134 -4.14 17.43 0.53
CA HIS A 134 -4.14 16.24 -0.33
C HIS A 134 -5.55 15.94 -0.90
N ASN A 135 -6.60 16.24 -0.14
CA ASN A 135 -8.02 16.08 -0.47
C ASN A 135 -8.48 14.63 -0.75
N ASN A 136 -7.67 13.66 -0.40
CA ASN A 136 -8.02 12.24 -0.52
C ASN A 136 -7.25 11.40 0.52
N LEU A 137 -7.07 11.92 1.73
CA LEU A 137 -6.39 11.21 2.82
C LEU A 137 -7.25 10.07 3.34
N ARG A 138 -6.82 8.85 3.05
CA ARG A 138 -7.41 7.60 3.55
C ARG A 138 -6.27 6.64 3.87
N LYS A 139 -6.52 5.63 4.71
CA LYS A 139 -5.49 4.64 5.10
C LYS A 139 -4.80 3.97 3.91
N GLN A 140 -5.55 3.68 2.85
CA GLN A 140 -5.00 3.09 1.62
C GLN A 140 -4.21 4.06 0.74
N ASN A 141 -4.26 5.37 1.03
CA ASN A 141 -3.55 6.41 0.29
C ASN A 141 -2.34 6.95 1.06
N ILE A 142 -1.93 6.23 2.09
CA ILE A 142 -0.77 6.55 2.92
C ILE A 142 0.07 5.29 3.04
N VAL A 143 1.34 5.40 2.69
CA VAL A 143 2.35 4.38 2.91
C VAL A 143 3.20 4.81 4.10
N VAL A 144 3.42 3.92 5.05
CA VAL A 144 4.26 4.17 6.23
C VAL A 144 5.54 3.39 6.07
N ASP A 145 6.67 4.07 6.10
CA ASP A 145 7.96 3.42 6.03
C ASP A 145 8.37 2.77 7.37
N ARG A 146 9.45 2.00 7.36
CA ARG A 146 9.99 1.31 8.55
C ARG A 146 10.35 2.26 9.71
N ASN A 147 10.54 3.56 9.44
CA ASN A 147 10.86 4.57 10.45
C ASN A 147 9.59 5.20 11.03
N GLY A 148 8.42 4.92 10.44
CA GLY A 148 7.14 5.49 10.82
C GLY A 148 6.81 6.80 10.09
N TYR A 149 7.58 7.20 9.07
CA TYR A 149 7.25 8.34 8.23
C TYR A 149 6.10 8.02 7.29
N TRP A 150 5.22 8.97 7.11
CA TRP A 150 4.04 8.85 6.28
C TRP A 150 4.28 9.45 4.90
N HIS A 151 4.00 8.68 3.88
CA HIS A 151 4.14 9.06 2.48
C HIS A 151 2.76 8.97 1.81
N PRO A 152 2.14 10.10 1.43
CA PRO A 152 0.88 10.06 0.71
C PRO A 152 1.10 9.58 -0.72
N ILE A 153 0.12 8.90 -1.27
CA ILE A 153 0.02 8.49 -2.68
C ILE A 153 -1.30 8.95 -3.27
N ARG A 154 -1.46 8.91 -4.59
CA ARG A 154 -2.60 9.48 -5.33
C ARG A 154 -2.64 11.00 -5.20
N LEU A 155 -1.50 11.60 -5.45
CA LEU A 155 -1.23 13.04 -5.25
C LEU A 155 -1.99 13.96 -6.21
N TYR A 156 -2.63 13.44 -7.23
CA TYR A 156 -3.30 14.22 -8.27
C TYR A 156 -4.57 14.98 -7.80
N TYR A 157 -4.99 14.82 -6.54
CA TYR A 157 -6.04 15.64 -5.92
C TYR A 157 -5.50 16.85 -5.14
N THR A 158 -4.19 16.99 -5.03
CA THR A 158 -3.54 18.05 -4.25
C THR A 158 -3.96 19.45 -4.69
N THR A 159 -4.22 20.30 -3.70
CA THR A 159 -4.53 21.74 -3.88
C THR A 159 -3.65 22.59 -2.99
N ILE A 160 -3.48 23.87 -3.36
CA ILE A 160 -2.86 24.87 -2.49
C ILE A 160 -3.82 25.20 -1.34
N GLY A 161 -3.25 25.48 -0.17
CA GLY A 161 -3.96 25.82 1.06
C GLY A 161 -4.02 24.64 2.02
N TYR A 162 -3.38 24.80 3.18
CA TYR A 162 -3.44 23.83 4.27
C TYR A 162 -4.81 23.86 4.96
N GLY A 163 -5.29 22.71 5.42
CA GLY A 163 -6.48 22.55 6.25
C GLY A 163 -7.66 21.84 5.58
N GLY A 164 -7.60 21.58 4.28
CA GLY A 164 -8.64 20.81 3.58
C GLY A 164 -8.79 19.38 4.08
N ASP A 165 -7.73 18.80 4.65
CA ASP A 165 -7.71 17.43 5.18
C ASP A 165 -7.85 17.34 6.71
N SER A 166 -8.17 18.42 7.41
CA SER A 166 -8.19 18.45 8.88
C SER A 166 -9.09 17.38 9.49
N ARG A 167 -10.27 17.15 8.91
CA ARG A 167 -11.21 16.14 9.36
C ARG A 167 -10.67 14.71 9.17
N GLU A 168 -10.04 14.45 8.06
CA GLU A 168 -9.41 13.18 7.73
C GLU A 168 -8.26 12.88 8.68
N LEU A 169 -7.40 13.86 8.96
CA LEU A 169 -6.29 13.76 9.92
C LEU A 169 -6.80 13.50 11.35
N GLU A 170 -7.84 14.20 11.80
CA GLU A 170 -8.49 13.96 13.09
C GLU A 170 -9.06 12.53 13.15
N THR A 171 -9.69 12.06 12.08
CA THR A 171 -10.24 10.70 11.99
C THR A 171 -9.14 9.66 12.08
N LEU A 172 -8.06 9.80 11.33
CA LEU A 172 -6.91 8.90 11.36
C LEU A 172 -6.25 8.88 12.76
N CYS A 173 -6.09 10.04 13.40
CA CYS A 173 -5.60 10.15 14.77
C CYS A 173 -6.50 9.38 15.75
N ALA A 174 -7.82 9.53 15.63
CA ALA A 174 -8.76 8.83 16.50
C ALA A 174 -8.76 7.31 16.25
N GLU A 175 -8.61 6.87 15.01
CA GLU A 175 -8.51 5.46 14.67
C GLU A 175 -7.23 4.84 15.23
N ILE A 176 -6.07 5.48 15.08
CA ILE A 176 -4.80 5.02 15.66
C ILE A 176 -4.92 4.86 17.17
N LYS A 177 -5.53 5.83 17.86
CA LYS A 177 -5.72 5.78 19.32
C LYS A 177 -6.68 4.69 19.79
N ARG A 178 -7.53 4.15 18.92
CA ARG A 178 -8.45 3.04 19.23
C ARG A 178 -7.83 1.66 19.03
N VAL A 179 -6.80 1.55 18.21
CA VAL A 179 -6.05 0.31 18.07
C VAL A 179 -5.34 0.05 19.40
N ALA A 180 -5.47 -1.16 19.93
CA ALA A 180 -4.75 -1.54 21.15
C ALA A 180 -3.25 -1.29 20.96
N PRO A 181 -2.55 -0.69 21.94
CA PRO A 181 -1.12 -0.46 21.80
C PRO A 181 -0.44 -1.79 21.50
N VAL A 182 0.34 -1.81 20.44
CA VAL A 182 1.31 -2.87 20.23
C VAL A 182 2.35 -2.66 21.32
N ASP A 183 2.43 -3.61 22.25
CA ASP A 183 3.28 -3.50 23.42
C ASP A 183 4.74 -3.42 22.96
N ASP A 184 5.39 -2.25 23.11
CA ASP A 184 6.81 -2.04 22.77
C ASP A 184 7.76 -2.90 23.64
N CYS A 185 7.23 -3.63 24.63
CA CYS A 185 7.97 -4.62 25.41
C CYS A 185 8.46 -5.82 24.55
N LEU A 186 8.04 -5.90 23.29
CA LEU A 186 8.51 -6.90 22.32
C LEU A 186 9.69 -6.40 21.46
N ASN A 187 10.43 -5.38 21.87
CA ASN A 187 11.77 -5.07 21.34
C ASN A 187 12.84 -6.07 21.76
N GLU A 188 12.47 -7.15 22.41
CA GLU A 188 13.27 -8.36 22.34
C GLU A 188 13.21 -8.88 20.89
N PRO A 189 14.36 -9.34 20.32
CA PRO A 189 14.33 -9.89 18.96
C PRO A 189 13.25 -10.96 18.95
N LEU A 190 12.35 -10.89 17.96
CA LEU A 190 11.24 -11.83 17.74
C LEU A 190 11.78 -13.28 17.63
N SER A 191 12.28 -13.78 18.76
CA SER A 191 12.49 -15.17 19.04
C SER A 191 11.24 -15.61 19.76
N ALA A 192 10.51 -16.42 19.11
CA ALA A 192 9.38 -17.15 19.58
C ALA A 192 8.01 -16.43 19.52
N TYR A 193 7.16 -16.99 18.68
CA TYR A 193 5.73 -17.00 18.78
C TYR A 193 4.99 -15.71 18.42
N ARG A 194 4.94 -15.37 17.14
CA ARG A 194 3.76 -14.71 16.61
C ARG A 194 2.65 -15.76 16.57
N THR A 195 1.92 -15.87 17.66
CA THR A 195 0.64 -16.58 17.65
C THR A 195 -0.35 -15.62 16.99
N GLU A 196 -0.38 -15.59 15.65
CA GLU A 196 -1.63 -15.23 15.00
C GLU A 196 -2.70 -16.09 15.69
N TYR A 197 -3.84 -15.50 16.02
CA TYR A 197 -4.99 -16.30 16.47
C TYR A 197 -5.43 -17.17 15.30
N ILE A 198 -4.72 -18.25 15.11
CA ILE A 198 -5.06 -19.28 14.14
C ILE A 198 -6.09 -20.13 14.85
N PRO A 199 -7.33 -20.16 14.35
CA PRO A 199 -8.35 -20.96 14.97
C PRO A 199 -7.89 -22.42 15.04
N LEU A 200 -8.19 -23.05 16.15
CA LEU A 200 -7.95 -24.47 16.34
C LEU A 200 -8.75 -25.23 15.28
N ARG A 201 -8.09 -25.97 14.43
CA ARG A 201 -8.70 -26.85 13.45
C ARG A 201 -8.33 -28.28 13.82
N GLU A 202 -9.34 -29.11 14.10
CA GLU A 202 -9.19 -30.52 14.47
C GLU A 202 -8.22 -30.74 15.66
N GLY A 203 -8.27 -29.87 16.67
CA GLY A 203 -7.41 -29.94 17.85
C GLY A 203 -5.97 -29.46 17.63
N LEU A 204 -5.62 -28.96 16.45
CA LEU A 204 -4.28 -28.48 16.13
C LEU A 204 -4.30 -27.02 15.70
N ARG A 205 -3.27 -26.30 16.12
CA ARG A 205 -3.02 -24.90 15.76
C ARG A 205 -1.71 -24.81 15.00
N ARG A 206 -1.75 -24.21 13.82
CA ARG A 206 -0.55 -23.90 13.04
C ARG A 206 0.32 -22.90 13.79
N THR A 207 1.61 -23.21 13.96
CA THR A 207 2.57 -22.37 14.67
C THR A 207 3.75 -22.08 13.78
N VAL A 208 4.09 -20.80 13.63
CA VAL A 208 5.24 -20.33 12.83
C VAL A 208 6.38 -19.99 13.77
N THR A 209 7.56 -20.54 13.51
CA THR A 209 8.80 -20.27 14.26
C THR A 209 9.93 -19.86 13.30
N LYS A 210 11.08 -19.49 13.83
CA LYS A 210 12.28 -19.24 13.03
C LYS A 210 12.76 -20.46 12.23
N GLU A 211 12.42 -21.64 12.72
CA GLU A 211 12.83 -22.93 12.12
C GLU A 211 11.82 -23.39 11.06
N GLY A 212 10.67 -22.73 10.96
CA GLY A 212 9.62 -23.02 10.00
C GLY A 212 8.23 -23.10 10.63
N VAL A 213 7.31 -23.73 9.91
CA VAL A 213 5.93 -23.96 10.32
C VAL A 213 5.79 -25.35 10.93
N GLY A 214 5.14 -25.43 12.10
CA GLY A 214 4.76 -26.63 12.81
C GLY A 214 3.32 -26.53 13.33
N PHE A 215 2.93 -27.43 14.25
CA PHE A 215 1.58 -27.45 14.84
C PHE A 215 1.64 -27.78 16.33
N THR A 216 0.82 -27.05 17.11
CA THR A 216 0.63 -27.24 18.54
C THR A 216 -0.81 -27.72 18.86
N ASP A 217 -0.98 -28.39 20.00
CA ASP A 217 -2.31 -28.74 20.54
C ASP A 217 -2.99 -27.54 21.23
N GLU A 218 -4.14 -27.80 21.88
CA GLU A 218 -4.90 -26.80 22.63
C GLU A 218 -4.13 -26.24 23.83
N GLU A 219 -3.32 -27.06 24.45
CA GLU A 219 -2.47 -26.71 25.59
C GLU A 219 -1.18 -26.00 25.18
N GLY A 220 -0.89 -25.86 23.87
CA GLY A 220 0.30 -25.21 23.34
C GLY A 220 1.52 -26.14 23.23
N ASN A 221 1.38 -27.45 23.45
CA ASN A 221 2.47 -28.38 23.26
C ASN A 221 2.72 -28.63 21.76
N MET A 222 3.98 -28.73 21.36
CA MET A 222 4.37 -28.99 19.98
C MET A 222 4.07 -30.43 19.57
N VAL A 223 3.10 -30.61 18.68
CA VAL A 223 2.70 -31.91 18.13
C VAL A 223 3.46 -32.24 16.86
N ILE A 224 3.64 -31.25 16.00
CA ILE A 224 4.44 -31.36 14.77
C ILE A 224 5.54 -30.32 14.82
N ALA A 225 6.79 -30.77 14.84
CA ALA A 225 7.94 -29.89 14.91
C ALA A 225 8.00 -28.90 13.72
N PRO A 226 8.41 -27.63 13.93
CA PRO A 226 8.50 -26.63 12.88
C PRO A 226 9.64 -26.97 11.91
N ARG A 227 9.27 -27.42 10.72
CA ARG A 227 10.22 -27.84 9.68
C ARG A 227 9.76 -27.52 8.25
N TYR A 228 8.55 -27.00 8.12
CA TYR A 228 7.99 -26.68 6.80
C TYR A 228 8.21 -25.22 6.48
N ALA A 229 8.49 -24.89 5.23
CA ALA A 229 8.57 -23.50 4.79
C ALA A 229 7.18 -22.83 4.81
N TRP A 230 6.14 -23.63 4.58
CA TRP A 230 4.76 -23.22 4.65
C TRP A 230 3.85 -24.42 4.95
N ALA A 231 2.70 -24.17 5.58
CA ALA A 231 1.65 -25.16 5.80
C ALA A 231 0.27 -24.51 5.77
N SER A 232 -0.75 -25.22 5.23
CA SER A 232 -2.16 -24.87 5.45
C SER A 232 -2.61 -25.24 6.86
N ASP A 233 -3.81 -24.79 7.26
CA ASP A 233 -4.49 -25.37 8.42
C ASP A 233 -4.91 -26.81 8.13
N PHE A 234 -5.21 -27.59 9.20
CA PHE A 234 -5.76 -28.93 9.05
C PHE A 234 -7.20 -28.87 8.55
N ASP A 235 -7.53 -29.74 7.61
CA ASP A 235 -8.86 -29.97 7.09
C ASP A 235 -8.99 -31.46 6.72
N GLU A 236 -10.05 -32.14 7.22
CA GLU A 236 -10.29 -33.58 7.04
C GLU A 236 -9.05 -34.46 7.42
N GLY A 237 -8.37 -34.11 8.51
CA GLY A 237 -7.21 -34.84 9.03
C GLY A 237 -5.92 -34.62 8.23
N ARG A 238 -5.85 -33.62 7.34
CA ARG A 238 -4.70 -33.35 6.46
C ARG A 238 -4.36 -31.85 6.42
N ALA A 239 -3.08 -31.56 6.27
CA ALA A 239 -2.61 -30.22 5.94
C ALA A 239 -1.67 -30.29 4.73
N MET A 240 -1.77 -29.35 3.84
CA MET A 240 -0.75 -29.17 2.78
C MET A 240 0.49 -28.55 3.38
N VAL A 241 1.67 -29.04 2.99
CA VAL A 241 2.95 -28.51 3.49
C VAL A 241 3.92 -28.31 2.33
N MET A 242 4.75 -27.30 2.47
CA MET A 242 5.89 -27.05 1.57
C MET A 242 7.17 -27.22 2.36
N THR A 243 8.06 -28.07 1.90
CA THR A 243 9.39 -28.24 2.49
C THR A 243 10.33 -27.17 1.95
N ALA A 244 11.22 -26.65 2.81
CA ALA A 244 12.31 -25.81 2.33
C ALA A 244 13.26 -26.69 1.50
N GLU A 245 13.51 -26.30 0.26
CA GLU A 245 14.62 -26.90 -0.50
C GLU A 245 15.94 -26.51 0.19
N LYS A 246 16.81 -27.50 0.36
CA LYS A 246 18.16 -27.32 0.96
C LYS A 246 19.14 -26.78 -0.06
#